data_8db30d7bffcba8eb7ee169ec0df85d51
#
_entry.id   8db30d7bffcba8eb7ee169ec0df85d51
#
_cell.length_a   1.000
_cell.length_b   1.000
_cell.length_c   1.000
_cell.angle_alpha   90.00
_cell.angle_beta   90.00
_cell.angle_gamma   90.00
#
_symmetry.space_group_name_H-M   'P 1'
#
loop_
_entity.id
_entity.type
_entity.pdbx_description
1 polymer ?
#
loop_
_entity_poly.entity_id
_entity_poly.type
_entity_poly.pdbx_seq_one_letter_code
_entity_poly.pdbx_strand_id
1 'polypeptide(L)'
;MENVIKNLNSIKQEIIVKKNVRLVAVTKTFPISHILPVINEGHIDFGENKVQEAMEKWTNIKHDFPKINLHLLGRLQTNKVKFVLPLFDYIHSLDNFKLASKIAEEQIKKNFKPKIFVQVNIGGEPQKGGVDVGNLENFYKKCVDEFKLNIIGLMSIPPFDKDSKPYFTKMRELSENLNLKEISMGMSNDYLEAIKQGSTFIRVGSKIFGARG
;
A
#
# COMPACT_ATOMS: atom_id res chain seq x y z
N MET A 1 -22.47 8.47 9.14
CA MET A 1 -21.17 8.87 9.73
C MET A 1 -20.79 8.00 10.92
N GLU A 2 -21.68 7.78 11.89
CA GLU A 2 -21.41 6.89 13.05
C GLU A 2 -20.94 5.49 12.67
N ASN A 3 -21.48 4.90 11.61
CA ASN A 3 -21.07 3.55 11.17
C ASN A 3 -19.61 3.47 10.71
N VAL A 4 -19.07 4.50 10.07
CA VAL A 4 -17.67 4.50 9.58
C VAL A 4 -16.71 4.48 10.76
N ILE A 5 -16.92 5.30 11.78
CA ILE A 5 -16.09 5.35 12.97
C ILE A 5 -16.21 4.05 13.79
N LYS A 6 -17.44 3.54 13.95
CA LYS A 6 -17.66 2.25 14.61
C LYS A 6 -16.90 1.11 13.90
N ASN A 7 -16.98 1.06 12.58
CA ASN A 7 -16.27 0.06 11.77
C ASN A 7 -14.74 0.19 11.89
N LEU A 8 -14.22 1.43 11.81
CA LEU A 8 -12.79 1.69 11.99
C LEU A 8 -12.31 1.20 13.36
N ASN A 9 -13.03 1.54 14.43
CA ASN A 9 -12.66 1.18 15.80
C ASN A 9 -12.78 -0.32 16.05
N SER A 10 -13.76 -1.01 15.47
CA SER A 10 -13.85 -2.47 15.51
C SER A 10 -12.60 -3.12 14.91
N ILE A 11 -12.15 -2.67 13.71
CA ILE A 11 -10.94 -3.22 13.09
C ILE A 11 -9.70 -2.89 13.92
N LYS A 12 -9.58 -1.67 14.45
CA LYS A 12 -8.46 -1.30 15.34
C LYS A 12 -8.39 -2.21 16.57
N GLN A 13 -9.53 -2.56 17.16
CA GLN A 13 -9.60 -3.50 18.29
C GLN A 13 -9.18 -4.92 17.90
N GLU A 14 -9.63 -5.41 16.73
CA GLU A 14 -9.25 -6.74 16.24
C GLU A 14 -7.73 -6.89 16.02
N ILE A 15 -7.04 -5.80 15.67
CA ILE A 15 -5.60 -5.80 15.38
C ILE A 15 -4.72 -5.34 16.55
N ILE A 16 -5.30 -4.81 17.64
CA ILE A 16 -4.56 -4.19 18.76
C ILE A 16 -3.56 -5.13 19.43
N VAL A 17 -3.85 -6.43 19.44
CA VAL A 17 -2.96 -7.47 20.01
C VAL A 17 -1.67 -7.64 19.20
N LYS A 18 -1.66 -7.20 17.95
CA LYS A 18 -0.53 -7.24 17.02
C LYS A 18 0.10 -5.85 16.89
N LYS A 19 0.98 -5.51 17.83
CA LYS A 19 1.57 -4.17 18.03
C LYS A 19 2.21 -3.52 16.79
N ASN A 20 2.51 -4.28 15.72
CA ASN A 20 3.24 -3.79 14.55
C ASN A 20 2.41 -3.76 13.26
N VAL A 21 1.09 -3.87 13.34
CA VAL A 21 0.22 -3.84 12.15
C VAL A 21 -0.32 -2.44 11.91
N ARG A 22 -0.07 -1.90 10.72
CA ARG A 22 -0.65 -0.64 10.24
C ARG A 22 -1.92 -0.91 9.44
N LEU A 23 -2.98 -0.21 9.79
CA LEU A 23 -4.23 -0.20 9.05
C LEU A 23 -4.19 0.93 8.03
N VAL A 24 -4.14 0.60 6.75
CA VAL A 24 -4.31 1.58 5.66
C VAL A 24 -5.80 1.65 5.30
N ALA A 25 -6.45 2.77 5.61
CA ALA A 25 -7.84 3.02 5.25
C ALA A 25 -7.94 3.37 3.75
N VAL A 26 -8.52 2.48 2.95
CA VAL A 26 -8.58 2.63 1.48
C VAL A 26 -9.77 3.50 1.08
N THR A 27 -9.49 4.71 0.63
CA THR A 27 -10.46 5.80 0.42
C THR A 27 -10.82 6.05 -1.05
N LYS A 28 -10.32 5.19 -1.97
CA LYS A 28 -10.66 5.31 -3.39
C LYS A 28 -12.17 5.34 -3.61
N THR A 29 -12.63 6.23 -4.50
CA THR A 29 -14.03 6.48 -4.85
C THR A 29 -14.90 7.14 -3.77
N PHE A 30 -14.44 7.28 -2.55
CA PHE A 30 -15.19 7.99 -1.50
C PHE A 30 -14.86 9.48 -1.51
N PRO A 31 -15.88 10.36 -1.39
CA PRO A 31 -15.66 11.80 -1.28
C PRO A 31 -15.03 12.16 0.08
N ILE A 32 -14.38 13.31 0.12
CA ILE A 32 -13.69 13.77 1.33
C ILE A 32 -14.61 13.90 2.56
N SER A 33 -15.88 14.18 2.37
CA SER A 33 -16.88 14.24 3.44
C SER A 33 -17.05 12.93 4.20
N HIS A 34 -16.81 11.77 3.54
CA HIS A 34 -16.82 10.46 4.19
C HIS A 34 -15.48 10.14 4.88
N ILE A 35 -14.40 10.78 4.46
CA ILE A 35 -13.03 10.53 4.95
C ILE A 35 -12.72 11.42 6.17
N LEU A 36 -13.20 12.67 6.18
CA LEU A 36 -12.94 13.64 7.26
C LEU A 36 -13.24 13.11 8.66
N PRO A 37 -14.33 12.37 8.93
CA PRO A 37 -14.56 11.79 10.25
C PRO A 37 -13.43 10.85 10.69
N VAL A 38 -12.85 10.07 9.76
CA VAL A 38 -11.75 9.14 10.02
C VAL A 38 -10.45 9.90 10.33
N ILE A 39 -10.21 11.02 9.64
CA ILE A 39 -9.07 11.92 9.90
C ILE A 39 -9.23 12.55 11.31
N ASN A 40 -10.42 13.05 11.63
CA ASN A 40 -10.70 13.69 12.92
C ASN A 40 -10.62 12.70 14.09
N GLU A 41 -10.85 11.41 13.85
CA GLU A 41 -10.61 10.31 14.83
C GLU A 41 -9.11 10.02 15.02
N GLY A 42 -8.23 10.79 14.38
CA GLY A 42 -6.79 10.65 14.51
C GLY A 42 -6.17 9.51 13.69
N HIS A 43 -6.90 8.95 12.72
CA HIS A 43 -6.30 7.98 11.78
C HIS A 43 -5.38 8.70 10.79
N ILE A 44 -4.23 8.10 10.49
CA ILE A 44 -3.19 8.78 9.72
C ILE A 44 -2.79 8.06 8.41
N ASP A 45 -3.07 6.75 8.26
CA ASP A 45 -2.64 5.98 7.08
C ASP A 45 -3.81 5.79 6.09
N PHE A 46 -3.77 6.48 4.94
CA PHE A 46 -4.84 6.44 3.93
C PHE A 46 -4.33 5.94 2.58
N GLY A 47 -5.14 5.17 1.87
CA GLY A 47 -4.75 4.55 0.61
C GLY A 47 -5.61 4.92 -0.58
N GLU A 48 -4.96 5.27 -1.70
CA GLU A 48 -5.59 5.59 -2.98
C GLU A 48 -5.09 4.70 -4.10
N ASN A 49 -5.94 4.52 -5.11
CA ASN A 49 -5.57 3.71 -6.28
C ASN A 49 -5.22 4.55 -7.51
N LYS A 50 -5.76 5.75 -7.64
CA LYS A 50 -5.60 6.62 -8.82
C LYS A 50 -4.92 7.92 -8.42
N VAL A 51 -3.83 8.25 -9.12
CA VAL A 51 -3.05 9.48 -8.87
C VAL A 51 -3.90 10.74 -9.01
N GLN A 52 -4.71 10.82 -10.08
CA GLN A 52 -5.52 12.00 -10.33
C GLN A 52 -6.55 12.25 -9.22
N GLU A 53 -7.31 11.23 -8.85
CA GLU A 53 -8.27 11.29 -7.74
C GLU A 53 -7.60 11.70 -6.42
N ALA A 54 -6.40 11.16 -6.17
CA ALA A 54 -5.65 11.48 -4.96
C ALA A 54 -5.19 12.95 -4.96
N MET A 55 -4.70 13.47 -6.07
CA MET A 55 -4.29 14.87 -6.17
C MET A 55 -5.45 15.83 -5.85
N GLU A 56 -6.63 15.57 -6.42
CA GLU A 56 -7.82 16.39 -6.18
C GLU A 56 -8.27 16.35 -4.71
N LYS A 57 -8.22 15.17 -4.09
CA LYS A 57 -8.65 14.97 -2.71
C LYS A 57 -7.64 15.45 -1.66
N TRP A 58 -6.37 15.08 -1.84
CA TRP A 58 -5.40 15.07 -0.74
C TRP A 58 -4.44 16.24 -0.72
N THR A 59 -4.29 17.02 -1.80
CA THR A 59 -3.32 18.13 -1.85
C THR A 59 -3.57 19.13 -0.72
N ASN A 60 -4.80 19.62 -0.58
CA ASN A 60 -5.15 20.55 0.48
C ASN A 60 -5.21 19.88 1.86
N ILE A 61 -5.76 18.67 1.92
CA ILE A 61 -5.91 17.90 3.16
C ILE A 61 -4.55 17.62 3.81
N LYS A 62 -3.54 17.23 3.05
CA LYS A 62 -2.19 17.01 3.62
C LYS A 62 -1.53 18.29 4.13
N HIS A 63 -1.86 19.43 3.56
CA HIS A 63 -1.43 20.72 4.09
C HIS A 63 -2.02 20.97 5.48
N ASP A 64 -3.33 20.75 5.63
CA ASP A 64 -4.06 20.99 6.89
C ASP A 64 -3.78 19.91 7.95
N PHE A 65 -3.49 18.68 7.50
CA PHE A 65 -3.21 17.51 8.35
C PHE A 65 -1.86 16.88 8.01
N PRO A 66 -0.73 17.52 8.37
CA PRO A 66 0.62 17.11 7.93
C PRO A 66 1.08 15.74 8.47
N LYS A 67 0.39 15.17 9.45
CA LYS A 67 0.68 13.83 10.00
C LYS A 67 0.14 12.68 9.14
N ILE A 68 -0.69 12.99 8.12
CA ILE A 68 -1.26 11.97 7.25
C ILE A 68 -0.16 11.36 6.38
N ASN A 69 -0.12 10.02 6.38
CA ASN A 69 0.63 9.22 5.43
C ASN A 69 -0.30 8.80 4.29
N LEU A 70 0.03 9.17 3.06
CA LEU A 70 -0.73 8.76 1.89
C LEU A 70 -0.02 7.63 1.16
N HIS A 71 -0.77 6.54 0.90
CA HIS A 71 -0.30 5.31 0.26
C HIS A 71 -0.86 5.19 -1.14
N LEU A 72 0.00 5.08 -2.16
CA LEU A 72 -0.41 4.70 -3.50
C LEU A 72 -0.46 3.18 -3.60
N LEU A 73 -1.65 2.63 -3.73
CA LEU A 73 -1.91 1.19 -3.77
C LEU A 73 -2.10 0.67 -5.20
N GLY A 74 -2.62 1.51 -6.09
CA GLY A 74 -2.88 1.16 -7.48
C GLY A 74 -1.66 1.33 -8.38
N ARG A 75 -1.78 0.80 -9.61
CA ARG A 75 -0.70 0.85 -10.60
C ARG A 75 -0.25 2.28 -10.89
N LEU A 76 1.04 2.52 -10.81
CA LEU A 76 1.66 3.80 -11.13
C LEU A 76 2.21 3.80 -12.56
N GLN A 77 1.68 4.71 -13.37
CA GLN A 77 2.23 4.97 -14.70
C GLN A 77 3.46 5.89 -14.60
N THR A 78 4.47 5.64 -15.42
CA THR A 78 5.75 6.40 -15.38
C THR A 78 5.57 7.89 -15.62
N ASN A 79 4.64 8.31 -16.50
CA ASN A 79 4.34 9.71 -16.76
C ASN A 79 3.65 10.44 -15.58
N LYS A 80 3.13 9.69 -14.60
CA LYS A 80 2.48 10.22 -13.41
C LYS A 80 3.42 10.35 -12.20
N VAL A 81 4.62 9.76 -12.23
CA VAL A 81 5.56 9.76 -11.10
C VAL A 81 5.86 11.17 -10.59
N LYS A 82 6.06 12.14 -11.47
CA LYS A 82 6.32 13.55 -11.10
C LYS A 82 5.22 14.21 -10.26
N PHE A 83 3.98 13.69 -10.33
CA PHE A 83 2.83 14.17 -9.56
C PHE A 83 2.65 13.40 -8.25
N VAL A 84 3.24 12.20 -8.14
CA VAL A 84 3.15 11.35 -6.96
C VAL A 84 4.06 11.86 -5.86
N LEU A 85 5.27 12.29 -6.21
CA LEU A 85 6.23 12.84 -5.28
C LEU A 85 6.08 14.37 -5.18
N PRO A 86 5.91 14.98 -4.01
CA PRO A 86 5.95 14.42 -2.66
C PRO A 86 4.57 14.06 -2.05
N LEU A 87 3.49 13.97 -2.84
CA LEU A 87 2.15 13.77 -2.32
C LEU A 87 2.00 12.44 -1.54
N PHE A 88 2.61 11.37 -2.08
CA PHE A 88 2.53 10.04 -1.48
C PHE A 88 3.79 9.70 -0.69
N ASP A 89 3.59 9.32 0.58
CA ASP A 89 4.66 8.86 1.49
C ASP A 89 5.06 7.41 1.21
N TYR A 90 4.11 6.62 0.68
CA TYR A 90 4.29 5.21 0.36
C TYR A 90 3.83 4.88 -1.06
N ILE A 91 4.58 4.03 -1.76
CA ILE A 91 4.22 3.44 -3.05
C ILE A 91 4.22 1.92 -2.89
N HIS A 92 3.07 1.26 -3.11
CA HIS A 92 2.93 -0.18 -2.93
C HIS A 92 3.01 -0.98 -4.24
N SER A 93 3.13 -0.32 -5.37
CA SER A 93 2.92 -0.90 -6.70
C SER A 93 4.15 -0.85 -7.61
N LEU A 94 5.36 -0.89 -7.04
CA LEU A 94 6.57 -0.96 -7.84
C LEU A 94 6.74 -2.38 -8.40
N ASP A 95 6.74 -2.51 -9.74
CA ASP A 95 6.73 -3.83 -10.41
C ASP A 95 7.61 -3.93 -11.66
N ASN A 96 8.31 -2.87 -12.07
CA ASN A 96 9.17 -2.91 -13.25
C ASN A 96 10.30 -1.88 -13.20
N PHE A 97 11.40 -2.15 -13.91
CA PHE A 97 12.60 -1.31 -13.92
C PHE A 97 12.38 0.09 -14.51
N LYS A 98 11.49 0.22 -15.52
CA LYS A 98 11.18 1.52 -16.11
C LYS A 98 10.55 2.47 -15.08
N LEU A 99 9.66 1.92 -14.26
CA LEU A 99 9.06 2.68 -13.16
C LEU A 99 10.08 2.99 -12.07
N ALA A 100 10.92 2.01 -11.68
CA ALA A 100 11.97 2.18 -10.69
C ALA A 100 12.95 3.31 -11.09
N SER A 101 13.45 3.29 -12.33
CA SER A 101 14.32 4.34 -12.88
C SER A 101 13.63 5.71 -12.83
N LYS A 102 12.34 5.78 -13.20
CA LYS A 102 11.61 7.06 -13.17
C LYS A 102 11.41 7.61 -11.76
N ILE A 103 11.14 6.75 -10.78
CA ILE A 103 11.07 7.15 -9.37
C ILE A 103 12.44 7.66 -8.90
N ALA A 104 13.53 6.98 -9.25
CA ALA A 104 14.90 7.36 -8.91
C ALA A 104 15.26 8.77 -9.43
N GLU A 105 14.89 9.08 -10.68
CA GLU A 105 15.07 10.43 -11.24
C GLU A 105 14.28 11.49 -10.45
N GLU A 106 13.00 11.23 -10.22
CA GLU A 106 12.09 12.21 -9.62
C GLU A 106 12.36 12.41 -8.11
N GLN A 107 12.81 11.37 -7.38
CA GLN A 107 13.18 11.52 -5.96
C GLN A 107 14.35 12.49 -5.77
N ILE A 108 15.32 12.51 -6.70
CA ILE A 108 16.43 13.45 -6.67
C ILE A 108 15.92 14.88 -6.96
N LYS A 109 15.14 15.04 -8.05
CA LYS A 109 14.59 16.36 -8.45
C LYS A 109 13.70 17.00 -7.38
N LYS A 110 12.94 16.17 -6.65
CA LYS A 110 12.00 16.64 -5.62
C LYS A 110 12.61 16.68 -4.22
N ASN A 111 13.83 16.18 -4.03
CA ASN A 111 14.45 15.97 -2.72
C ASN A 111 13.49 15.22 -1.76
N PHE A 112 12.80 14.20 -2.28
CA PHE A 112 11.80 13.44 -1.53
C PHE A 112 11.91 11.95 -1.84
N LYS A 113 12.10 11.14 -0.81
CA LYS A 113 12.35 9.71 -0.93
C LYS A 113 11.20 8.90 -0.30
N PRO A 114 10.21 8.44 -1.11
CA PRO A 114 9.09 7.67 -0.60
C PRO A 114 9.54 6.31 -0.08
N LYS A 115 8.75 5.72 0.82
CA LYS A 115 8.87 4.32 1.22
C LYS A 115 8.19 3.46 0.18
N ILE A 116 8.87 2.40 -0.30
CA ILE A 116 8.40 1.63 -1.46
C ILE A 116 8.27 0.15 -1.12
N PHE A 117 7.16 -0.45 -1.53
CA PHE A 117 6.97 -1.88 -1.59
C PHE A 117 7.13 -2.37 -3.03
N VAL A 118 7.83 -3.48 -3.22
CA VAL A 118 7.82 -4.21 -4.49
C VAL A 118 6.54 -5.04 -4.55
N GLN A 119 5.74 -4.82 -5.57
CA GLN A 119 4.56 -5.65 -5.83
C GLN A 119 4.99 -6.96 -6.46
N VAL A 120 4.58 -8.08 -5.86
CA VAL A 120 4.88 -9.45 -6.31
C VAL A 120 3.63 -10.06 -6.93
N ASN A 121 3.76 -10.63 -8.14
CA ASN A 121 2.74 -11.47 -8.76
C ASN A 121 2.73 -12.86 -8.12
N ILE A 122 2.23 -12.95 -6.90
CA ILE A 122 2.28 -14.16 -6.08
C ILE A 122 1.42 -15.29 -6.62
N GLY A 123 0.38 -14.98 -7.39
CA GLY A 123 -0.52 -15.95 -8.01
C GLY A 123 -0.07 -16.44 -9.38
N GLY A 124 0.98 -15.85 -9.98
CA GLY A 124 1.43 -16.18 -11.33
C GLY A 124 0.38 -15.87 -12.41
N GLU A 125 -0.48 -14.86 -12.18
CA GLU A 125 -1.58 -14.50 -13.09
C GLU A 125 -1.09 -13.46 -14.12
N PRO A 126 -1.03 -13.80 -15.44
CA PRO A 126 -0.45 -12.93 -16.47
C PRO A 126 -1.10 -11.54 -16.56
N GLN A 127 -2.39 -11.42 -16.23
CA GLN A 127 -3.15 -10.18 -16.27
C GLN A 127 -2.91 -9.27 -15.06
N LYS A 128 -2.32 -9.79 -13.99
CA LYS A 128 -2.02 -9.01 -12.77
C LYS A 128 -0.62 -8.41 -12.86
N GLY A 129 -0.49 -7.17 -12.40
CA GLY A 129 0.82 -6.54 -12.19
C GLY A 129 1.59 -7.20 -11.05
N GLY A 130 2.88 -6.94 -11.02
CA GLY A 130 3.81 -7.46 -10.03
C GLY A 130 5.00 -8.16 -10.67
N VAL A 131 6.11 -8.19 -9.94
CA VAL A 131 7.32 -8.92 -10.33
C VAL A 131 7.09 -10.41 -10.14
N ASP A 132 7.49 -11.24 -11.09
CA ASP A 132 7.47 -12.69 -10.94
C ASP A 132 8.39 -13.14 -9.80
N VAL A 133 7.96 -14.16 -9.05
CA VAL A 133 8.72 -14.66 -7.89
C VAL A 133 10.15 -15.02 -8.25
N GLY A 134 10.39 -15.66 -9.43
CA GLY A 134 11.73 -16.02 -9.88
C GLY A 134 12.66 -14.84 -10.20
N ASN A 135 12.10 -13.67 -10.46
CA ASN A 135 12.85 -12.45 -10.78
C ASN A 135 12.98 -11.48 -9.59
N LEU A 136 12.31 -11.78 -8.46
CA LEU A 136 12.15 -10.85 -7.35
C LEU A 136 13.48 -10.41 -6.72
N GLU A 137 14.40 -11.33 -6.47
CA GLU A 137 15.69 -11.04 -5.85
C GLU A 137 16.54 -10.10 -6.71
N ASN A 138 16.65 -10.41 -8.02
CA ASN A 138 17.38 -9.57 -8.96
C ASN A 138 16.74 -8.17 -9.08
N PHE A 139 15.41 -8.11 -9.13
CA PHE A 139 14.67 -6.85 -9.17
C PHE A 139 14.92 -6.00 -7.92
N TYR A 140 14.81 -6.61 -6.74
CA TYR A 140 15.06 -5.96 -5.45
C TYR A 140 16.49 -5.39 -5.38
N LYS A 141 17.50 -6.23 -5.64
CA LYS A 141 18.92 -5.81 -5.61
C LYS A 141 19.16 -4.61 -6.52
N LYS A 142 18.68 -4.67 -7.76
CA LYS A 142 18.83 -3.56 -8.69
C LYS A 142 18.13 -2.28 -8.23
N CYS A 143 16.94 -2.38 -7.66
CA CYS A 143 16.21 -1.23 -7.10
C CYS A 143 17.00 -0.56 -5.96
N VAL A 144 17.63 -1.34 -5.10
CA VAL A 144 18.41 -0.82 -3.97
C VAL A 144 19.80 -0.35 -4.41
N ASP A 145 20.53 -1.17 -5.15
CA ASP A 145 21.95 -0.95 -5.43
C ASP A 145 22.19 0.06 -6.56
N GLU A 146 21.38 0.02 -7.63
CA GLU A 146 21.54 0.93 -8.78
C GLU A 146 20.64 2.16 -8.65
N PHE A 147 19.34 1.97 -8.40
CA PHE A 147 18.36 3.06 -8.36
C PHE A 147 18.31 3.77 -7.00
N LYS A 148 18.97 3.23 -5.95
CA LYS A 148 19.01 3.80 -4.59
C LYS A 148 17.61 4.08 -4.02
N LEU A 149 16.63 3.26 -4.36
CA LEU A 149 15.27 3.36 -3.86
C LEU A 149 15.16 2.87 -2.41
N ASN A 150 14.26 3.47 -1.66
CA ASN A 150 13.96 3.06 -0.28
C ASN A 150 12.93 1.91 -0.28
N ILE A 151 13.37 0.71 -0.63
CA ILE A 151 12.52 -0.48 -0.58
C ILE A 151 12.42 -0.95 0.86
N ILE A 152 11.21 -0.91 1.43
CA ILE A 152 10.96 -1.28 2.82
C ILE A 152 10.31 -2.66 2.96
N GLY A 153 9.73 -3.20 1.89
CA GLY A 153 9.00 -4.46 1.96
C GLY A 153 8.41 -4.93 0.64
N LEU A 154 7.60 -5.96 0.74
CA LEU A 154 6.88 -6.58 -0.37
C LEU A 154 5.36 -6.34 -0.26
N MET A 155 4.68 -6.27 -1.40
CA MET A 155 3.22 -6.19 -1.47
C MET A 155 2.66 -7.27 -2.39
N SER A 156 1.52 -7.85 -2.02
CA SER A 156 0.79 -8.75 -2.90
C SER A 156 -0.73 -8.62 -2.81
N ILE A 157 -1.39 -9.09 -3.85
CA ILE A 157 -2.84 -9.29 -3.94
C ILE A 157 -3.05 -10.71 -4.45
N PRO A 158 -3.40 -11.67 -3.57
CA PRO A 158 -3.67 -13.06 -3.97
C PRO A 158 -4.81 -13.18 -4.99
N PRO A 159 -4.94 -14.30 -5.69
CA PRO A 159 -6.11 -14.62 -6.48
C PRO A 159 -7.39 -14.53 -5.65
N PHE A 160 -8.43 -13.92 -6.23
CA PHE A 160 -9.66 -13.59 -5.49
C PHE A 160 -10.48 -14.83 -5.09
N ASP A 161 -10.44 -15.85 -5.93
CA ASP A 161 -11.25 -17.08 -5.84
C ASP A 161 -10.54 -18.25 -5.15
N LYS A 162 -9.37 -18.01 -4.54
CA LYS A 162 -8.55 -19.03 -3.89
C LYS A 162 -8.33 -18.72 -2.41
N ASP A 163 -8.04 -19.77 -1.63
CA ASP A 163 -7.55 -19.59 -0.27
C ASP A 163 -6.29 -18.72 -0.27
N SER A 164 -6.34 -17.61 0.45
CA SER A 164 -5.23 -16.63 0.50
C SER A 164 -4.05 -17.09 1.36
N LYS A 165 -4.26 -18.02 2.29
CA LYS A 165 -3.26 -18.46 3.27
C LYS A 165 -1.95 -18.94 2.65
N PRO A 166 -1.92 -19.84 1.63
CA PRO A 166 -0.67 -20.29 1.01
C PRO A 166 0.12 -19.15 0.39
N TYR A 167 -0.58 -18.18 -0.22
CA TYR A 167 0.05 -16.99 -0.83
C TYR A 167 0.66 -16.07 0.23
N PHE A 168 -0.02 -15.85 1.35
CA PHE A 168 0.51 -15.06 2.45
C PHE A 168 1.71 -15.72 3.12
N THR A 169 1.68 -17.05 3.31
CA THR A 169 2.84 -17.80 3.80
C THR A 169 4.04 -17.62 2.87
N LYS A 170 3.81 -17.75 1.55
CA LYS A 170 4.87 -17.55 0.55
C LYS A 170 5.43 -16.12 0.56
N MET A 171 4.57 -15.12 0.73
CA MET A 171 5.02 -13.72 0.85
C MET A 171 5.92 -13.50 2.06
N ARG A 172 5.62 -14.12 3.20
CA ARG A 172 6.47 -14.07 4.39
C ARG A 172 7.85 -14.67 4.10
N GLU A 173 7.90 -15.88 3.54
CA GLU A 173 9.16 -16.54 3.16
C GLU A 173 10.01 -15.66 2.23
N LEU A 174 9.40 -15.06 1.20
CA LEU A 174 10.10 -14.16 0.27
C LEU A 174 10.65 -12.91 0.96
N SER A 175 9.89 -12.36 1.90
CA SER A 175 10.31 -11.18 2.69
C SER A 175 11.48 -11.53 3.62
N GLU A 176 11.42 -12.67 4.29
CA GLU A 176 12.49 -13.17 5.17
C GLU A 176 13.78 -13.42 4.37
N ASN A 177 13.70 -14.03 3.19
CA ASN A 177 14.85 -14.30 2.31
C ASN A 177 15.55 -13.00 1.84
N LEU A 178 14.81 -11.90 1.72
CA LEU A 178 15.35 -10.59 1.35
C LEU A 178 15.68 -9.71 2.56
N ASN A 179 15.54 -10.22 3.80
CA ASN A 179 15.70 -9.47 5.05
C ASN A 179 14.81 -8.20 5.10
N LEU A 180 13.64 -8.24 4.48
CA LEU A 180 12.65 -7.17 4.50
C LEU A 180 11.69 -7.35 5.67
N LYS A 181 11.40 -6.26 6.39
CA LYS A 181 10.57 -6.30 7.60
C LYS A 181 9.09 -6.06 7.33
N GLU A 182 8.79 -5.33 6.26
CA GLU A 182 7.43 -4.87 6.00
C GLU A 182 6.76 -5.72 4.93
N ILE A 183 5.52 -6.14 5.18
CA ILE A 183 4.70 -6.91 4.24
C ILE A 183 3.33 -6.25 4.14
N SER A 184 2.98 -5.78 2.94
CA SER A 184 1.66 -5.23 2.64
C SER A 184 0.79 -6.28 1.97
N MET A 185 -0.09 -6.92 2.73
CA MET A 185 -1.04 -7.93 2.25
C MET A 185 -2.26 -7.97 3.16
N GLY A 186 -3.37 -8.53 2.66
CA GLY A 186 -4.64 -8.58 3.36
C GLY A 186 -5.53 -7.35 3.10
N MET A 187 -6.77 -7.64 2.76
CA MET A 187 -7.84 -6.68 2.47
C MET A 187 -9.07 -6.99 3.34
N SER A 188 -10.20 -6.34 3.08
CA SER A 188 -11.43 -6.45 3.90
C SER A 188 -11.86 -7.88 4.23
N ASN A 189 -11.60 -8.86 3.36
CA ASN A 189 -12.08 -10.23 3.53
C ASN A 189 -11.06 -11.17 4.19
N ASP A 190 -9.76 -10.85 4.13
CA ASP A 190 -8.67 -11.78 4.48
C ASP A 190 -7.57 -11.18 5.36
N TYR A 191 -7.73 -9.91 5.85
CA TYR A 191 -6.69 -9.24 6.63
C TYR A 191 -6.35 -9.96 7.95
N LEU A 192 -7.29 -10.64 8.59
CA LEU A 192 -7.00 -11.40 9.81
C LEU A 192 -6.07 -12.59 9.53
N GLU A 193 -6.29 -13.29 8.41
CA GLU A 193 -5.39 -14.35 7.98
C GLU A 193 -4.03 -13.78 7.56
N ALA A 194 -4.02 -12.66 6.82
CA ALA A 194 -2.78 -11.98 6.46
C ALA A 194 -1.93 -11.59 7.69
N ILE A 195 -2.56 -11.10 8.74
CA ILE A 195 -1.90 -10.75 10.01
C ILE A 195 -1.29 -12.00 10.68
N LYS A 196 -2.00 -13.14 10.70
CA LYS A 196 -1.45 -14.41 11.20
C LYS A 196 -0.21 -14.84 10.43
N GLN A 197 -0.17 -14.54 9.14
CA GLN A 197 0.96 -14.85 8.26
C GLN A 197 2.05 -13.76 8.22
N GLY A 198 1.99 -12.75 9.11
CA GLY A 198 3.05 -11.77 9.27
C GLY A 198 2.85 -10.44 8.51
N SER A 199 1.65 -10.14 8.02
CA SER A 199 1.37 -8.82 7.44
C SER A 199 1.62 -7.70 8.43
N THR A 200 2.33 -6.67 8.00
CA THR A 200 2.56 -5.43 8.75
C THR A 200 1.73 -4.25 8.25
N PHE A 201 1.19 -4.35 7.02
CA PHE A 201 0.28 -3.35 6.43
C PHE A 201 -0.94 -4.06 5.85
N ILE A 202 -2.10 -3.82 6.45
CA ILE A 202 -3.39 -4.27 5.90
C ILE A 202 -4.11 -3.11 5.21
N ARG A 203 -4.85 -3.39 4.14
CA ARG A 203 -5.50 -2.40 3.28
C ARG A 203 -7.01 -2.61 3.28
N VAL A 204 -7.73 -1.87 4.10
CA VAL A 204 -9.16 -2.09 4.33
C VAL A 204 -9.97 -0.90 3.82
N GLY A 205 -10.92 -1.14 2.94
CA GLY A 205 -11.83 -0.13 2.38
C GLY A 205 -13.28 -0.40 2.70
N SER A 206 -13.90 -1.39 2.04
CA SER A 206 -15.34 -1.66 2.17
C SER A 206 -15.80 -2.00 3.59
N LYS A 207 -14.94 -2.60 4.40
CA LYS A 207 -15.26 -2.90 5.81
C LYS A 207 -15.29 -1.64 6.68
N ILE A 208 -14.60 -0.55 6.28
CA ILE A 208 -14.63 0.75 6.96
C ILE A 208 -15.78 1.61 6.41
N PHE A 209 -15.77 1.86 5.10
CA PHE A 209 -16.61 2.86 4.46
C PHE A 209 -17.92 2.31 3.89
N GLY A 210 -18.09 0.99 3.86
CA GLY A 210 -19.25 0.32 3.25
C GLY A 210 -19.03 -0.04 1.78
N ALA A 211 -20.09 -0.57 1.16
CA ALA A 211 -20.10 -0.85 -0.28
C ALA A 211 -20.00 0.46 -1.07
N ARG A 212 -19.40 0.37 -2.24
CA ARG A 212 -19.35 1.49 -3.19
C ARG A 212 -20.72 1.69 -3.78
N GLY A 213 -21.21 2.93 -3.79
CA GLY A 213 -22.38 3.33 -4.57
C GLY A 213 -22.05 3.37 -6.05
#